data_f77aa3fd3a7e267639cfe522aecb2721
#
_entry.id   f77aa3fd3a7e267639cfe522aecb2721
#
_cell.length_a   1.000
_cell.length_b   1.000
_cell.length_c   1.000
_cell.angle_alpha   90.00
_cell.angle_beta   90.00
_cell.angle_gamma   90.00
#
_symmetry.space_group_name_H-M   'P 1'
#
loop_
_entity.id
_entity.type
_entity.pdbx_description
1 polymer ?
#
loop_
_entity_poly.entity_id
_entity_poly.type
_entity_poly.pdbx_seq_one_letter_code
_entity_poly.pdbx_strand_id
1 'polypeptide(L)'
;MDLAKKNVLVLAIAQGLSVTTTNIGIINTGLVGFVLSPKQEYATLPLSLQFLTLALLLIPVSLLMGKFGRKKIFILGVLSSLLGTLIVAFSIFDKNFMYFIVGSIFIGVSQATQQFYRYAAADNVPDNFKSKALSYVLAGGLIAAILGPELSKISYTFLTEHIYLATYLIAGTVQILNLFVLAFLNIPKPKKNINIKRPLSEILFKKELILAILSAALGFSLMSFIMTATPIQIVNICKLGNDVNANIIQWHVIAMFAPSLFTGQLINKLGNLKLMALGVICYLVSIYFG
;
A
#
# COMPACT_ATOMS: atom_id res chain seq x y z
N MET A 1 -0.73 -26.22 12.98
CA MET A 1 -0.29 -25.44 11.78
C MET A 1 1.19 -25.14 11.95
N ASP A 2 2.02 -25.47 10.97
CA ASP A 2 3.45 -25.20 11.00
C ASP A 2 3.68 -23.69 11.22
N LEU A 3 4.70 -23.31 12.02
CA LEU A 3 5.01 -21.92 12.37
C LEU A 3 5.20 -21.04 11.12
N ALA A 4 5.80 -21.61 10.07
CA ALA A 4 6.00 -20.92 8.81
C ALA A 4 4.65 -20.55 8.14
N LYS A 5 3.72 -21.49 8.07
CA LYS A 5 2.37 -21.25 7.51
C LYS A 5 1.56 -20.26 8.37
N LYS A 6 1.72 -20.33 9.70
CA LYS A 6 1.11 -19.35 10.62
C LYS A 6 1.61 -17.93 10.33
N ASN A 7 2.91 -17.74 10.18
CA ASN A 7 3.50 -16.44 9.87
C ASN A 7 3.01 -15.89 8.52
N VAL A 8 2.89 -16.75 7.50
CA VAL A 8 2.34 -16.36 6.19
C VAL A 8 0.90 -15.87 6.32
N LEU A 9 0.05 -16.57 7.08
CA LEU A 9 -1.34 -16.17 7.32
C LEU A 9 -1.42 -14.84 8.08
N VAL A 10 -0.63 -14.68 9.15
CA VAL A 10 -0.57 -13.43 9.93
C VAL A 10 -0.17 -12.27 9.03
N LEU A 11 0.85 -12.44 8.20
CA LEU A 11 1.32 -11.40 7.26
C LEU A 11 0.30 -11.12 6.15
N ALA A 12 -0.44 -12.13 5.68
CA ALA A 12 -1.50 -11.94 4.70
C ALA A 12 -2.66 -11.09 5.26
N ILE A 13 -3.09 -11.38 6.50
CA ILE A 13 -4.11 -10.58 7.20
C ILE A 13 -3.59 -9.17 7.47
N ALA A 14 -2.36 -9.03 7.97
CA ALA A 14 -1.73 -7.74 8.20
C ALA A 14 -1.61 -6.91 6.92
N GLN A 15 -1.29 -7.56 5.78
CA GLN A 15 -1.30 -6.92 4.46
C GLN A 15 -2.68 -6.41 4.11
N GLY A 16 -3.72 -7.23 4.27
CA GLY A 16 -5.12 -6.84 4.05
C GLY A 16 -5.51 -5.60 4.85
N LEU A 17 -5.24 -5.60 6.15
CA LEU A 17 -5.56 -4.47 7.04
C LEU A 17 -4.77 -3.20 6.69
N SER A 18 -3.46 -3.33 6.41
CA SER A 18 -2.64 -2.18 6.00
C SER A 18 -3.09 -1.58 4.67
N VAL A 19 -3.37 -2.43 3.66
CA VAL A 19 -3.86 -1.97 2.34
C VAL A 19 -5.26 -1.37 2.47
N THR A 20 -6.11 -1.85 3.39
CA THR A 20 -7.43 -1.23 3.68
C THR A 20 -7.27 0.23 4.05
N THR A 21 -6.37 0.56 4.98
CA THR A 21 -6.08 1.95 5.35
C THR A 21 -5.51 2.75 4.17
N THR A 22 -4.64 2.14 3.37
CA THR A 22 -4.10 2.77 2.15
C THR A 22 -5.21 3.10 1.15
N ASN A 23 -6.16 2.18 0.92
CA ASN A 23 -7.29 2.39 0.01
C ASN A 23 -8.22 3.49 0.52
N ILE A 24 -8.53 3.51 1.82
CA ILE A 24 -9.28 4.62 2.43
C ILE A 24 -8.57 5.96 2.16
N GLY A 25 -7.24 5.99 2.33
CA GLY A 25 -6.43 7.16 2.01
C GLY A 25 -6.52 7.56 0.53
N ILE A 26 -6.32 6.64 -0.40
CA ILE A 26 -6.39 6.93 -1.84
C ILE A 26 -7.75 7.49 -2.25
N ILE A 27 -8.85 6.92 -1.74
CA ILE A 27 -10.21 7.36 -2.05
C ILE A 27 -10.47 8.78 -1.56
N ASN A 28 -9.99 9.12 -0.34
CA ASN A 28 -10.46 10.32 0.36
C ASN A 28 -9.41 11.43 0.48
N THR A 29 -8.10 11.13 0.44
CA THR A 29 -7.05 12.14 0.70
C THR A 29 -7.09 13.30 -0.29
N GLY A 30 -7.30 13.02 -1.58
CA GLY A 30 -7.44 14.08 -2.59
C GLY A 30 -8.68 14.96 -2.36
N LEU A 31 -9.81 14.34 -1.94
CA LEU A 31 -11.06 15.05 -1.67
C LEU A 31 -10.97 15.92 -0.42
N VAL A 32 -10.40 15.38 0.67
CA VAL A 32 -10.13 16.16 1.90
C VAL A 32 -9.13 17.27 1.61
N GLY A 33 -8.08 16.98 0.84
CA GLY A 33 -7.11 17.97 0.42
C GLY A 33 -7.75 19.10 -0.40
N PHE A 34 -8.72 18.80 -1.26
CA PHE A 34 -9.46 19.79 -2.03
C PHE A 34 -10.24 20.77 -1.15
N VAL A 35 -10.76 20.29 0.00
CA VAL A 35 -11.51 21.10 0.98
C VAL A 35 -10.58 21.89 1.90
N LEU A 36 -9.49 21.28 2.38
CA LEU A 36 -8.62 21.85 3.40
C LEU A 36 -7.49 22.71 2.84
N SER A 37 -7.07 22.50 1.59
CA SER A 37 -5.90 23.20 1.05
C SER A 37 -6.20 24.68 0.78
N PRO A 38 -5.21 25.57 0.97
CA PRO A 38 -5.37 26.99 0.69
C PRO A 38 -5.53 27.28 -0.82
N LYS A 39 -5.07 26.37 -1.67
CA LYS A 39 -5.24 26.40 -3.13
C LYS A 39 -5.56 24.99 -3.62
N GLN A 40 -6.47 24.88 -4.59
CA GLN A 40 -6.90 23.59 -5.15
C GLN A 40 -5.74 22.79 -5.77
N GLU A 41 -4.70 23.45 -6.27
CA GLU A 41 -3.49 22.86 -6.80
C GLU A 41 -2.74 21.98 -5.79
N TYR A 42 -2.91 22.25 -4.49
CA TYR A 42 -2.29 21.48 -3.41
C TYR A 42 -3.16 20.33 -2.89
N ALA A 43 -4.34 20.09 -3.47
CA ALA A 43 -5.27 19.06 -3.01
C ALA A 43 -4.65 17.66 -2.92
N THR A 44 -3.78 17.30 -3.86
CA THR A 44 -3.12 15.99 -3.90
C THR A 44 -1.76 15.94 -3.20
N LEU A 45 -1.27 17.09 -2.70
CA LEU A 45 0.05 17.18 -2.04
C LEU A 45 0.20 16.20 -0.87
N PRO A 46 -0.79 16.02 0.04
CA PRO A 46 -0.67 15.06 1.14
C PRO A 46 -0.47 13.63 0.64
N LEU A 47 -1.19 13.20 -0.41
CA LEU A 47 -1.05 11.88 -1.00
C LEU A 47 0.30 11.71 -1.72
N SER A 48 0.75 12.74 -2.42
CA SER A 48 2.08 12.75 -3.07
C SER A 48 3.21 12.62 -2.04
N LEU A 49 3.08 13.28 -0.88
CA LEU A 49 4.04 13.17 0.21
C LEU A 49 4.02 11.78 0.88
N GLN A 50 2.88 11.08 0.92
CA GLN A 50 2.86 9.67 1.35
C GLN A 50 3.73 8.81 0.43
N PHE A 51 3.58 8.93 -0.90
CA PHE A 51 4.38 8.16 -1.85
C PHE A 51 5.85 8.57 -1.83
N LEU A 52 6.16 9.85 -1.68
CA LEU A 52 7.54 10.32 -1.53
C LEU A 52 8.18 9.75 -0.26
N THR A 53 7.47 9.78 0.87
CA THR A 53 7.93 9.21 2.15
C THR A 53 8.17 7.71 2.02
N LEU A 54 7.24 6.98 1.38
CA LEU A 54 7.41 5.56 1.06
C LEU A 54 8.71 5.32 0.29
N ALA A 55 8.93 6.05 -0.80
CA ALA A 55 10.09 5.88 -1.66
C ALA A 55 11.41 6.16 -0.91
N LEU A 56 11.48 7.26 -0.17
CA LEU A 56 12.67 7.66 0.59
C LEU A 56 12.99 6.69 1.74
N LEU A 57 11.97 6.08 2.36
CA LEU A 57 12.15 5.23 3.52
C LEU A 57 12.32 3.74 3.21
N LEU A 58 12.15 3.28 1.98
CA LEU A 58 12.34 1.86 1.63
C LEU A 58 13.73 1.34 2.05
N ILE A 59 14.80 2.06 1.71
CA ILE A 59 16.17 1.65 2.06
C ILE A 59 16.42 1.76 3.57
N PRO A 60 16.16 2.89 4.25
CA PRO A 60 16.28 2.99 5.71
C PRO A 60 15.52 1.92 6.48
N VAL A 61 14.27 1.67 6.10
CA VAL A 61 13.41 0.64 6.73
C VAL A 61 14.03 -0.75 6.57
N SER A 62 14.53 -1.10 5.39
CA SER A 62 15.22 -2.37 5.15
C SER A 62 16.44 -2.54 6.06
N LEU A 63 17.25 -1.51 6.20
CA LEU A 63 18.43 -1.52 7.09
C LEU A 63 18.03 -1.66 8.57
N LEU A 64 17.00 -0.95 9.00
CA LEU A 64 16.45 -1.05 10.36
C LEU A 64 15.89 -2.44 10.64
N MET A 65 15.24 -3.09 9.67
CA MET A 65 14.78 -4.48 9.79
C MET A 65 15.94 -5.46 9.97
N GLY A 66 17.07 -5.23 9.28
CA GLY A 66 18.29 -6.00 9.46
C GLY A 66 18.90 -5.86 10.86
N LYS A 67 18.81 -4.66 11.47
CA LYS A 67 19.38 -4.35 12.80
C LYS A 67 18.46 -4.78 13.95
N PHE A 68 17.17 -4.41 13.89
CA PHE A 68 16.23 -4.56 15.00
C PHE A 68 15.27 -5.75 14.85
N GLY A 69 15.25 -6.39 13.68
CA GLY A 69 14.35 -7.47 13.31
C GLY A 69 13.02 -6.97 12.72
N ARG A 70 12.43 -7.78 11.85
CA ARG A 70 11.26 -7.40 11.03
C ARG A 70 10.01 -7.09 11.87
N LYS A 71 9.69 -7.94 12.88
CA LYS A 71 8.50 -7.76 13.73
C LYS A 71 8.44 -6.39 14.38
N LYS A 72 9.56 -5.92 14.96
CA LYS A 72 9.61 -4.61 15.64
C LYS A 72 9.34 -3.47 14.65
N ILE A 73 9.95 -3.52 13.49
CA ILE A 73 9.79 -2.48 12.46
C ILE A 73 8.36 -2.49 11.87
N PHE A 74 7.74 -3.66 11.72
CA PHE A 74 6.34 -3.75 11.32
C PHE A 74 5.40 -3.11 12.35
N ILE A 75 5.59 -3.39 13.64
CA ILE A 75 4.83 -2.77 14.71
C ILE A 75 5.01 -1.24 14.71
N LEU A 76 6.25 -0.75 14.58
CA LEU A 76 6.52 0.70 14.49
C LEU A 76 5.85 1.33 13.26
N GLY A 77 5.84 0.64 12.13
CA GLY A 77 5.12 1.09 10.93
C GLY A 77 3.62 1.22 11.17
N VAL A 78 2.99 0.23 11.79
CA VAL A 78 1.55 0.28 12.10
C VAL A 78 1.24 1.35 13.13
N LEU A 79 2.08 1.55 14.16
CA LEU A 79 1.95 2.65 15.13
C LEU A 79 2.08 4.02 14.43
N SER A 80 3.00 4.14 13.46
CA SER A 80 3.11 5.34 12.64
C SER A 80 1.82 5.62 11.85
N SER A 81 1.21 4.59 11.25
CA SER A 81 -0.07 4.75 10.54
C SER A 81 -1.20 5.15 11.49
N LEU A 82 -1.28 4.52 12.67
CA LEU A 82 -2.27 4.87 13.69
C LEU A 82 -2.13 6.36 14.09
N LEU A 83 -0.91 6.79 14.40
CA LEU A 83 -0.63 8.19 14.72
C LEU A 83 -0.99 9.10 13.53
N GLY A 84 -0.61 8.72 12.31
CA GLY A 84 -0.91 9.46 11.10
C GLY A 84 -2.41 9.62 10.86
N THR A 85 -3.20 8.55 11.00
CA THR A 85 -4.67 8.62 10.83
C THR A 85 -5.34 9.48 11.89
N LEU A 86 -4.86 9.46 13.14
CA LEU A 86 -5.36 10.33 14.21
C LEU A 86 -5.01 11.80 13.95
N ILE A 87 -3.80 12.11 13.49
CA ILE A 87 -3.40 13.46 13.11
C ILE A 87 -4.26 13.96 11.93
N VAL A 88 -4.52 13.11 10.94
CA VAL A 88 -5.41 13.45 9.82
C VAL A 88 -6.84 13.70 10.31
N ALA A 89 -7.38 12.85 11.18
CA ALA A 89 -8.69 13.08 11.79
C ALA A 89 -8.74 14.42 12.53
N PHE A 90 -7.72 14.72 13.33
CA PHE A 90 -7.59 16.00 14.01
C PHE A 90 -7.49 17.19 13.03
N SER A 91 -6.76 17.03 11.92
CA SER A 91 -6.65 18.05 10.89
C SER A 91 -7.99 18.42 10.24
N ILE A 92 -8.89 17.43 10.07
CA ILE A 92 -10.24 17.64 9.54
C ILE A 92 -11.10 18.38 10.57
N PHE A 93 -10.97 18.04 11.85
CA PHE A 93 -11.67 18.71 12.94
C PHE A 93 -11.24 20.17 13.06
N ASP A 94 -9.93 20.43 13.09
CA ASP A 94 -9.32 21.76 13.23
C ASP A 94 -9.26 22.55 11.91
N LYS A 95 -9.65 21.92 10.79
CA LYS A 95 -9.59 22.50 9.42
C LYS A 95 -8.18 22.98 9.04
N ASN A 96 -7.14 22.30 9.48
CA ASN A 96 -5.75 22.70 9.32
C ASN A 96 -5.00 21.81 8.32
N PHE A 97 -4.64 22.37 7.16
CA PHE A 97 -3.97 21.66 6.09
C PHE A 97 -2.55 21.18 6.47
N MET A 98 -1.83 21.91 7.36
CA MET A 98 -0.49 21.49 7.78
C MET A 98 -0.51 20.20 8.61
N TYR A 99 -1.47 20.04 9.50
CA TYR A 99 -1.66 18.76 10.22
C TYR A 99 -2.02 17.64 9.26
N PHE A 100 -2.78 17.91 8.21
CA PHE A 100 -3.09 16.93 7.18
C PHE A 100 -1.84 16.43 6.47
N ILE A 101 -0.92 17.33 6.10
CA ILE A 101 0.37 16.99 5.52
C ILE A 101 1.19 16.12 6.48
N VAL A 102 1.32 16.53 7.73
CA VAL A 102 2.11 15.80 8.74
C VAL A 102 1.55 14.39 8.95
N GLY A 103 0.24 14.25 9.14
CA GLY A 103 -0.40 12.95 9.29
C GLY A 103 -0.19 12.04 8.06
N SER A 104 -0.22 12.63 6.87
CA SER A 104 0.02 11.92 5.61
C SER A 104 1.46 11.37 5.52
N ILE A 105 2.45 12.10 6.00
CA ILE A 105 3.84 11.63 6.08
C ILE A 105 3.94 10.40 6.99
N PHE A 106 3.31 10.41 8.18
CA PHE A 106 3.28 9.25 9.08
C PHE A 106 2.63 8.02 8.45
N ILE A 107 1.57 8.19 7.66
CA ILE A 107 0.97 7.10 6.88
C ILE A 107 1.97 6.57 5.85
N GLY A 108 2.73 7.43 5.18
CA GLY A 108 3.78 7.05 4.22
C GLY A 108 4.89 6.20 4.85
N VAL A 109 5.29 6.47 6.11
CA VAL A 109 6.22 5.61 6.88
C VAL A 109 5.69 4.19 6.99
N SER A 110 4.42 4.03 7.31
CA SER A 110 3.78 2.72 7.40
C SER A 110 3.75 2.00 6.04
N GLN A 111 3.43 2.70 4.98
CA GLN A 111 3.43 2.15 3.62
C GLN A 111 4.81 1.60 3.24
N ALA A 112 5.90 2.26 3.65
CA ALA A 112 7.26 1.76 3.42
C ALA A 112 7.52 0.45 4.17
N THR A 113 7.04 0.29 5.41
CA THR A 113 7.22 -0.97 6.16
C THR A 113 6.37 -2.11 5.60
N GLN A 114 5.15 -1.81 5.17
CA GLN A 114 4.20 -2.76 4.59
C GLN A 114 4.76 -3.47 3.34
N GLN A 115 5.55 -2.79 2.51
CA GLN A 115 6.15 -3.39 1.31
C GLN A 115 6.99 -4.63 1.62
N PHE A 116 7.46 -4.78 2.86
CA PHE A 116 8.30 -5.91 3.28
C PHE A 116 7.52 -7.12 3.82
N TYR A 117 6.19 -7.05 4.01
CA TYR A 117 5.41 -8.17 4.54
C TYR A 117 5.54 -9.42 3.65
N ARG A 118 5.42 -9.26 2.33
CA ARG A 118 5.56 -10.36 1.35
C ARG A 118 6.94 -11.00 1.40
N TYR A 119 8.01 -10.22 1.54
CA TYR A 119 9.37 -10.74 1.63
C TYR A 119 9.61 -11.44 2.99
N ALA A 120 9.04 -10.90 4.07
CA ALA A 120 9.10 -11.54 5.37
C ALA A 120 8.42 -12.92 5.39
N ALA A 121 7.34 -13.08 4.64
CA ALA A 121 6.66 -14.36 4.48
C ALA A 121 7.52 -15.37 3.70
N ALA A 122 8.23 -14.93 2.67
CA ALA A 122 9.05 -15.79 1.82
C ALA A 122 10.35 -16.24 2.50
N ASP A 123 10.91 -15.44 3.42
CA ASP A 123 12.22 -15.76 4.04
C ASP A 123 12.18 -16.92 5.02
N ASN A 124 11.00 -17.25 5.56
CA ASN A 124 10.85 -18.23 6.62
C ASN A 124 10.13 -19.50 6.19
N VAL A 125 10.10 -19.76 4.89
CA VAL A 125 9.46 -20.94 4.29
C VAL A 125 10.44 -21.69 3.39
N PRO A 126 10.24 -23.00 3.16
CA PRO A 126 11.04 -23.78 2.19
C PRO A 126 10.97 -23.19 0.77
N ASP A 127 12.01 -23.41 -0.03
CA ASP A 127 12.14 -22.81 -1.38
C ASP A 127 10.96 -23.12 -2.30
N ASN A 128 10.41 -24.33 -2.23
CA ASN A 128 9.25 -24.76 -3.01
C ASN A 128 7.93 -24.05 -2.61
N PHE A 129 7.91 -23.37 -1.45
CA PHE A 129 6.73 -22.66 -0.95
C PHE A 129 6.87 -21.13 -1.03
N LYS A 130 8.06 -20.58 -1.32
CA LYS A 130 8.32 -19.13 -1.35
C LYS A 130 7.36 -18.38 -2.28
N SER A 131 7.18 -18.84 -3.51
CA SER A 131 6.28 -18.20 -4.48
C SER A 131 4.83 -18.19 -3.99
N LYS A 132 4.39 -19.29 -3.37
CA LYS A 132 3.04 -19.37 -2.78
C LYS A 132 2.89 -18.42 -1.58
N ALA A 133 3.90 -18.33 -0.73
CA ALA A 133 3.89 -17.41 0.42
C ALA A 133 3.76 -15.94 -0.02
N LEU A 134 4.52 -15.52 -1.04
CA LEU A 134 4.40 -14.21 -1.67
C LEU A 134 2.99 -13.96 -2.19
N SER A 135 2.43 -14.94 -2.94
CA SER A 135 1.08 -14.83 -3.51
C SER A 135 0.00 -14.72 -2.43
N TYR A 136 0.09 -15.49 -1.35
CA TYR A 136 -0.89 -15.44 -0.26
C TYR A 136 -0.87 -14.10 0.48
N VAL A 137 0.30 -13.51 0.70
CA VAL A 137 0.37 -12.17 1.30
C VAL A 137 -0.21 -11.11 0.37
N LEU A 138 0.09 -11.18 -0.94
CA LEU A 138 -0.51 -10.26 -1.92
C LEU A 138 -2.03 -10.45 -2.03
N ALA A 139 -2.52 -11.68 -1.93
CA ALA A 139 -3.96 -11.99 -1.91
C ALA A 139 -4.70 -11.36 -0.73
N GLY A 140 -4.00 -11.04 0.39
CA GLY A 140 -4.55 -10.21 1.46
C GLY A 140 -5.04 -8.86 0.96
N GLY A 141 -4.47 -8.32 -0.12
CA GLY A 141 -4.93 -7.11 -0.78
C GLY A 141 -6.36 -7.20 -1.36
N LEU A 142 -6.87 -8.42 -1.67
CA LEU A 142 -8.26 -8.60 -2.09
C LEU A 142 -9.26 -8.30 -0.97
N ILE A 143 -8.91 -8.62 0.28
CA ILE A 143 -9.71 -8.24 1.45
C ILE A 143 -9.80 -6.71 1.51
N ALA A 144 -8.66 -6.05 1.33
CA ALA A 144 -8.58 -4.59 1.34
C ALA A 144 -9.32 -3.93 0.17
N ALA A 145 -9.37 -4.61 -0.99
CA ALA A 145 -10.10 -4.13 -2.15
C ALA A 145 -11.61 -3.99 -1.89
N ILE A 146 -12.14 -4.80 -0.97
CA ILE A 146 -13.54 -4.73 -0.54
C ILE A 146 -13.67 -3.84 0.69
N LEU A 147 -12.91 -4.12 1.76
CA LEU A 147 -13.06 -3.42 3.04
C LEU A 147 -12.76 -1.92 2.94
N GLY A 148 -11.73 -1.50 2.20
CA GLY A 148 -11.34 -0.10 2.09
C GLY A 148 -12.46 0.79 1.53
N PRO A 149 -12.95 0.51 0.31
CA PRO A 149 -14.05 1.25 -0.29
C PRO A 149 -15.36 1.17 0.50
N GLU A 150 -15.75 -0.02 1.01
CA GLU A 150 -16.99 -0.17 1.79
C GLU A 150 -16.93 0.64 3.10
N LEU A 151 -15.82 0.55 3.85
CA LEU A 151 -15.64 1.36 5.05
C LEU A 151 -15.65 2.86 4.72
N SER A 152 -15.07 3.26 3.59
CA SER A 152 -15.10 4.65 3.14
C SER A 152 -16.54 5.12 2.84
N LYS A 153 -17.33 4.33 2.09
CA LYS A 153 -18.74 4.67 1.76
C LYS A 153 -19.60 4.83 3.01
N ILE A 154 -19.47 3.91 3.95
CA ILE A 154 -20.31 3.93 5.16
C ILE A 154 -19.94 5.09 6.07
N SER A 155 -18.68 5.46 6.11
CA SER A 155 -18.15 6.36 7.17
C SER A 155 -18.04 7.82 6.78
N TYR A 156 -17.97 8.18 5.49
CA TYR A 156 -17.63 9.54 5.08
C TYR A 156 -18.64 10.61 5.56
N THR A 157 -19.91 10.23 5.74
CA THR A 157 -20.98 11.11 6.24
C THR A 157 -21.44 10.79 7.66
N PHE A 158 -20.77 9.88 8.37
CA PHE A 158 -21.17 9.48 9.74
C PHE A 158 -21.22 10.67 10.71
N LEU A 159 -20.32 11.63 10.51
CA LEU A 159 -20.27 12.89 11.25
C LEU A 159 -20.55 14.03 10.26
N THR A 160 -21.82 14.47 10.21
CA THR A 160 -22.31 15.46 9.24
C THR A 160 -21.60 16.82 9.34
N GLU A 161 -21.16 17.20 10.53
CA GLU A 161 -20.41 18.45 10.76
C GLU A 161 -18.96 18.37 10.25
N HIS A 162 -18.36 17.16 10.23
CA HIS A 162 -16.98 16.90 9.83
C HIS A 162 -16.90 15.73 8.88
N ILE A 163 -17.25 15.96 7.62
CA ILE A 163 -17.20 14.96 6.56
C ILE A 163 -15.78 14.36 6.48
N TYR A 164 -15.68 13.05 6.34
CA TYR A 164 -14.45 12.23 6.34
C TYR A 164 -13.73 12.05 7.69
N LEU A 165 -14.10 12.76 8.77
CA LEU A 165 -13.45 12.56 10.07
C LEU A 165 -13.63 11.13 10.57
N ALA A 166 -14.86 10.61 10.53
CA ALA A 166 -15.15 9.23 10.92
C ALA A 166 -14.37 8.21 10.07
N THR A 167 -14.15 8.50 8.79
CA THR A 167 -13.41 7.64 7.87
C THR A 167 -11.96 7.43 8.32
N TYR A 168 -11.28 8.49 8.75
CA TYR A 168 -9.92 8.38 9.26
C TYR A 168 -9.84 7.80 10.67
N LEU A 169 -10.87 7.99 11.51
CA LEU A 169 -10.97 7.29 12.80
C LEU A 169 -11.15 5.78 12.59
N ILE A 170 -11.99 5.36 11.64
CA ILE A 170 -12.14 3.96 11.27
C ILE A 170 -10.83 3.40 10.69
N ALA A 171 -10.13 4.15 9.85
CA ALA A 171 -8.80 3.75 9.39
C ALA A 171 -7.82 3.54 10.57
N GLY A 172 -7.90 4.35 11.61
CA GLY A 172 -7.16 4.16 12.86
C GLY A 172 -7.54 2.87 13.60
N THR A 173 -8.84 2.55 13.72
CA THR A 173 -9.29 1.28 14.34
C THR A 173 -8.81 0.05 13.56
N VAL A 174 -8.77 0.12 12.22
CA VAL A 174 -8.19 -0.94 11.39
C VAL A 174 -6.70 -1.13 11.71
N GLN A 175 -5.96 -0.06 12.00
CA GLN A 175 -4.55 -0.19 12.41
C GLN A 175 -4.39 -0.76 13.83
N ILE A 176 -5.31 -0.48 14.75
CA ILE A 176 -5.33 -1.15 16.06
C ILE A 176 -5.52 -2.66 15.89
N LEU A 177 -6.47 -3.08 15.05
CA LEU A 177 -6.65 -4.51 14.73
C LEU A 177 -5.38 -5.10 14.11
N ASN A 178 -4.70 -4.34 13.26
CA ASN A 178 -3.45 -4.78 12.65
C ASN A 178 -2.32 -4.98 13.69
N LEU A 179 -2.24 -4.13 14.72
CA LEU A 179 -1.31 -4.34 15.84
C LEU A 179 -1.58 -5.67 16.55
N PHE A 180 -2.85 -5.99 16.83
CA PHE A 180 -3.20 -7.28 17.42
C PHE A 180 -2.79 -8.44 16.53
N VAL A 181 -3.03 -8.36 15.23
CA VAL A 181 -2.62 -9.41 14.28
C VAL A 181 -1.11 -9.59 14.28
N LEU A 182 -0.33 -8.51 14.21
CA LEU A 182 1.14 -8.57 14.24
C LEU A 182 1.71 -9.05 15.59
N ALA A 183 0.96 -8.98 16.67
CA ALA A 183 1.40 -9.57 17.95
C ALA A 183 1.63 -11.09 17.84
N PHE A 184 0.83 -11.78 17.02
CA PHE A 184 0.96 -13.22 16.76
C PHE A 184 2.10 -13.58 15.79
N LEU A 185 2.77 -12.61 15.18
CA LEU A 185 3.89 -12.84 14.30
C LEU A 185 5.11 -13.34 15.08
N ASN A 186 5.68 -14.48 14.67
CA ASN A 186 6.86 -15.05 15.30
C ASN A 186 7.94 -15.31 14.24
N ILE A 187 8.67 -14.25 13.91
CA ILE A 187 9.81 -14.31 12.95
C ILE A 187 11.10 -14.22 13.75
N PRO A 188 12.05 -15.16 13.56
CA PRO A 188 13.37 -15.08 14.18
C PRO A 188 14.10 -13.82 13.74
N LYS A 189 14.94 -13.28 14.63
CA LYS A 189 15.84 -12.18 14.24
C LYS A 189 16.74 -12.63 13.10
N PRO A 190 17.04 -11.75 12.13
CA PRO A 190 17.96 -12.10 11.06
C PRO A 190 19.31 -12.50 11.66
N LYS A 191 19.81 -13.66 11.26
CA LYS A 191 21.20 -14.05 11.57
C LYS A 191 22.10 -13.00 10.91
N LYS A 192 23.04 -12.45 11.66
CA LYS A 192 24.10 -11.62 11.07
C LYS A 192 24.88 -12.50 10.08
N ASN A 193 24.48 -12.49 8.82
CA ASN A 193 25.31 -13.05 7.77
C ASN A 193 26.50 -12.12 7.61
N ILE A 194 27.62 -12.56 8.16
CA ILE A 194 28.92 -11.98 7.90
C ILE A 194 29.25 -12.36 6.46
N ASN A 195 29.16 -11.38 5.56
CA ASN A 195 29.83 -11.33 4.26
C ASN A 195 29.20 -12.04 3.05
N ILE A 196 28.86 -11.30 2.07
CA ILE A 196 29.72 -10.91 0.93
C ILE A 196 29.26 -9.51 0.51
N LYS A 197 30.04 -8.49 0.78
CA LYS A 197 29.79 -7.15 0.25
C LYS A 197 30.09 -7.16 -1.25
N ARG A 198 29.09 -7.51 -2.07
CA ARG A 198 29.16 -7.23 -3.50
C ARG A 198 29.12 -5.72 -3.68
N PRO A 199 30.02 -5.11 -4.43
CA PRO A 199 29.95 -3.69 -4.70
C PRO A 199 28.62 -3.36 -5.38
N LEU A 200 27.97 -2.29 -4.93
CA LEU A 200 26.67 -1.85 -5.46
C LEU A 200 26.72 -1.64 -6.98
N SER A 201 27.86 -1.22 -7.51
CA SER A 201 28.08 -1.03 -8.96
C SER A 201 27.87 -2.31 -9.76
N GLU A 202 28.34 -3.47 -9.28
CA GLU A 202 28.15 -4.75 -9.97
C GLU A 202 26.67 -5.20 -10.04
N ILE A 203 25.85 -4.69 -9.13
CA ILE A 203 24.43 -5.02 -9.06
C ILE A 203 23.63 -4.03 -9.89
N LEU A 204 23.87 -2.71 -9.72
CA LEU A 204 23.03 -1.65 -10.31
C LEU A 204 23.13 -1.58 -11.83
N PHE A 205 24.28 -1.93 -12.42
CA PHE A 205 24.46 -1.87 -13.88
C PHE A 205 24.07 -3.16 -14.62
N LYS A 206 23.44 -4.14 -13.96
CA LYS A 206 22.90 -5.31 -14.66
C LYS A 206 21.68 -4.90 -15.51
N LYS A 207 21.69 -5.23 -16.80
CA LYS A 207 20.63 -4.90 -17.76
C LYS A 207 19.25 -5.39 -17.29
N GLU A 208 19.22 -6.61 -16.71
CA GLU A 208 17.99 -7.23 -16.19
C GLU A 208 17.41 -6.43 -15.01
N LEU A 209 18.29 -5.90 -14.14
CA LEU A 209 17.86 -5.07 -13.01
C LEU A 209 17.37 -3.71 -13.48
N ILE A 210 18.05 -3.07 -14.42
CA ILE A 210 17.63 -1.79 -15.00
C ILE A 210 16.27 -1.94 -15.67
N LEU A 211 16.07 -2.98 -16.48
CA LEU A 211 14.79 -3.27 -17.11
C LEU A 211 13.67 -3.47 -16.06
N ALA A 212 13.94 -4.22 -15.01
CA ALA A 212 12.97 -4.46 -13.92
C ALA A 212 12.62 -3.16 -13.19
N ILE A 213 13.61 -2.30 -12.89
CA ILE A 213 13.40 -1.00 -12.24
C ILE A 213 12.56 -0.09 -13.13
N LEU A 214 12.92 0.06 -14.41
CA LEU A 214 12.19 0.91 -15.34
C LEU A 214 10.75 0.44 -15.54
N SER A 215 10.53 -0.85 -15.73
CA SER A 215 9.19 -1.42 -15.90
C SER A 215 8.33 -1.21 -14.65
N ALA A 216 8.91 -1.44 -13.45
CA ALA A 216 8.21 -1.23 -12.19
C ALA A 216 7.91 0.27 -11.96
N ALA A 217 8.87 1.16 -12.26
CA ALA A 217 8.71 2.60 -12.08
C ALA A 217 7.60 3.15 -13.01
N LEU A 218 7.62 2.78 -14.29
CA LEU A 218 6.61 3.21 -15.24
C LEU A 218 5.22 2.68 -14.88
N GLY A 219 5.10 1.38 -14.58
CA GLY A 219 3.83 0.77 -14.20
C GLY A 219 3.24 1.38 -12.93
N PHE A 220 4.07 1.59 -11.89
CA PHE A 220 3.63 2.20 -10.65
C PHE A 220 3.26 3.68 -10.81
N SER A 221 4.01 4.43 -11.64
CA SER A 221 3.73 5.85 -11.91
C SER A 221 2.39 6.02 -12.62
N LEU A 222 2.12 5.24 -13.67
CA LEU A 222 0.85 5.28 -14.39
C LEU A 222 -0.33 4.91 -13.49
N MET A 223 -0.19 3.83 -12.72
CA MET A 223 -1.20 3.41 -11.74
C MET A 223 -1.47 4.50 -10.71
N SER A 224 -0.42 5.06 -10.11
CA SER A 224 -0.56 6.10 -9.08
C SER A 224 -1.18 7.37 -9.62
N PHE A 225 -0.83 7.77 -10.85
CA PHE A 225 -1.40 8.93 -11.52
C PHE A 225 -2.92 8.79 -11.68
N ILE A 226 -3.37 7.67 -12.23
CA ILE A 226 -4.80 7.39 -12.42
C ILE A 226 -5.52 7.36 -11.06
N MET A 227 -5.01 6.60 -10.08
CA MET A 227 -5.65 6.47 -8.77
C MET A 227 -5.71 7.80 -7.99
N THR A 228 -4.76 8.72 -8.20
CA THR A 228 -4.74 10.03 -7.54
C THR A 228 -5.71 11.01 -8.19
N ALA A 229 -5.80 11.00 -9.52
CA ALA A 229 -6.64 11.93 -10.28
C ALA A 229 -8.13 11.53 -10.25
N THR A 230 -8.43 10.24 -10.29
CA THR A 230 -9.81 9.71 -10.41
C THR A 230 -10.77 10.24 -9.33
N PRO A 231 -10.46 10.25 -8.02
CA PRO A 231 -11.39 10.75 -7.01
C PRO A 231 -11.80 12.20 -7.24
N ILE A 232 -10.85 13.06 -7.57
CA ILE A 232 -11.10 14.48 -7.83
C ILE A 232 -11.94 14.66 -9.09
N GLN A 233 -11.61 13.93 -10.16
CA GLN A 233 -12.35 13.94 -11.41
C GLN A 233 -13.82 13.53 -11.20
N ILE A 234 -14.05 12.41 -10.54
CA ILE A 234 -15.39 11.84 -10.34
C ILE A 234 -16.26 12.75 -9.46
N VAL A 235 -15.74 13.15 -8.30
CA VAL A 235 -16.55 13.86 -7.30
C VAL A 235 -16.64 15.35 -7.59
N ASN A 236 -15.53 16.01 -7.93
CA ASN A 236 -15.50 17.47 -8.03
C ASN A 236 -15.80 17.99 -9.45
N ILE A 237 -15.40 17.27 -10.50
CA ILE A 237 -15.60 17.71 -11.89
C ILE A 237 -16.88 17.10 -12.46
N CYS A 238 -17.02 15.78 -12.45
CA CYS A 238 -18.20 15.09 -12.96
C CYS A 238 -19.41 15.19 -12.03
N LYS A 239 -19.24 15.65 -10.77
CA LYS A 239 -20.31 15.79 -9.77
C LYS A 239 -21.02 14.47 -9.43
N LEU A 240 -20.36 13.33 -9.65
CA LEU A 240 -20.83 12.03 -9.23
C LEU A 240 -20.56 11.82 -7.74
N GLY A 241 -21.38 10.99 -7.09
CA GLY A 241 -21.30 10.76 -5.66
C GLY A 241 -20.03 10.03 -5.22
N ASN A 242 -19.70 10.14 -3.93
CA ASN A 242 -18.56 9.45 -3.31
C ASN A 242 -18.65 7.92 -3.44
N ASP A 243 -19.87 7.38 -3.49
CA ASP A 243 -20.12 5.94 -3.67
C ASP A 243 -19.65 5.46 -5.04
N VAL A 244 -19.87 6.27 -6.08
CA VAL A 244 -19.38 5.97 -7.45
C VAL A 244 -17.85 5.97 -7.47
N ASN A 245 -17.22 6.97 -6.85
CA ASN A 245 -15.78 7.03 -6.69
C ASN A 245 -15.22 5.79 -5.97
N ALA A 246 -15.79 5.44 -4.83
CA ALA A 246 -15.36 4.28 -4.06
C ALA A 246 -15.53 2.96 -4.86
N ASN A 247 -16.61 2.80 -5.63
CA ASN A 247 -16.82 1.64 -6.50
C ASN A 247 -15.79 1.55 -7.62
N ILE A 248 -15.45 2.66 -8.26
CA ILE A 248 -14.42 2.69 -9.30
C ILE A 248 -13.07 2.26 -8.74
N ILE A 249 -12.67 2.82 -7.61
CA ILE A 249 -11.42 2.44 -6.93
C ILE A 249 -11.49 0.96 -6.48
N GLN A 250 -12.63 0.49 -6.00
CA GLN A 250 -12.83 -0.91 -5.59
C GLN A 250 -12.52 -1.88 -6.75
N TRP A 251 -13.15 -1.66 -7.91
CA TRP A 251 -12.93 -2.51 -9.07
C TRP A 251 -11.49 -2.42 -9.59
N HIS A 252 -10.90 -1.23 -9.57
CA HIS A 252 -9.50 -1.04 -9.92
C HIS A 252 -8.57 -1.86 -9.01
N VAL A 253 -8.78 -1.79 -7.69
CA VAL A 253 -7.96 -2.52 -6.70
C VAL A 253 -8.18 -4.03 -6.79
N ILE A 254 -9.43 -4.50 -7.04
CA ILE A 254 -9.70 -5.91 -7.32
C ILE A 254 -8.90 -6.37 -8.53
N ALA A 255 -8.97 -5.62 -9.64
CA ALA A 255 -8.24 -5.93 -10.87
C ALA A 255 -6.72 -5.93 -10.68
N MET A 256 -6.20 -5.13 -9.75
CA MET A 256 -4.77 -5.08 -9.40
C MET A 256 -4.33 -6.33 -8.61
N PHE A 257 -5.12 -6.79 -7.65
CA PHE A 257 -4.74 -7.89 -6.77
C PHE A 257 -5.20 -9.28 -7.25
N ALA A 258 -6.33 -9.39 -7.94
CA ALA A 258 -6.87 -10.69 -8.38
C ALA A 258 -5.89 -11.47 -9.28
N PRO A 259 -5.19 -10.85 -10.25
CA PRO A 259 -4.22 -11.57 -11.06
C PRO A 259 -3.07 -12.17 -10.26
N SER A 260 -2.72 -11.62 -9.09
CA SER A 260 -1.62 -12.11 -8.25
C SER A 260 -1.81 -13.57 -7.83
N LEU A 261 -3.04 -14.05 -7.73
CA LEU A 261 -3.37 -15.45 -7.43
C LEU A 261 -2.85 -16.42 -8.49
N PHE A 262 -2.78 -15.98 -9.75
CA PHE A 262 -2.43 -16.81 -10.90
C PHE A 262 -1.05 -16.47 -11.48
N THR A 263 -0.52 -15.28 -11.18
CA THR A 263 0.73 -14.76 -11.76
C THR A 263 1.91 -15.71 -11.52
N GLY A 264 2.02 -16.31 -10.34
CA GLY A 264 3.09 -17.27 -10.03
C GLY A 264 3.06 -18.51 -10.93
N GLN A 265 1.86 -19.00 -11.27
CA GLN A 265 1.70 -20.14 -12.18
C GLN A 265 1.99 -19.74 -13.65
N LEU A 266 1.57 -18.53 -14.04
CA LEU A 266 1.81 -17.97 -15.36
C LEU A 266 3.32 -17.73 -15.61
N ILE A 267 4.05 -17.25 -14.61
CA ILE A 267 5.51 -17.05 -14.67
C ILE A 267 6.19 -18.40 -14.95
N ASN A 268 5.78 -19.48 -14.26
CA ASN A 268 6.36 -20.79 -14.46
C ASN A 268 6.09 -21.37 -15.86
N LYS A 269 4.96 -21.01 -16.50
CA LYS A 269 4.60 -21.48 -17.84
C LYS A 269 5.16 -20.62 -18.97
N LEU A 270 5.09 -19.31 -18.83
CA LEU A 270 5.38 -18.34 -19.91
C LEU A 270 6.77 -17.70 -19.76
N GLY A 271 7.31 -17.68 -18.54
CA GLY A 271 8.51 -16.91 -18.20
C GLY A 271 8.22 -15.42 -17.93
N ASN A 272 9.15 -14.76 -17.25
CA ASN A 272 9.00 -13.38 -16.80
C ASN A 272 8.81 -12.38 -17.94
N LEU A 273 9.63 -12.47 -19.01
CA LEU A 273 9.60 -11.48 -20.11
C LEU A 273 8.28 -11.50 -20.88
N LYS A 274 7.76 -12.69 -21.19
CA LYS A 274 6.48 -12.80 -21.91
C LYS A 274 5.31 -12.27 -21.06
N LEU A 275 5.35 -12.52 -19.75
CA LEU A 275 4.31 -12.02 -18.85
C LEU A 275 4.39 -10.50 -18.69
N MET A 276 5.59 -9.92 -18.66
CA MET A 276 5.76 -8.45 -18.66
C MET A 276 5.24 -7.84 -19.97
N ALA A 277 5.54 -8.46 -21.13
CA ALA A 277 5.02 -8.01 -22.43
C ALA A 277 3.48 -8.05 -22.47
N LEU A 278 2.86 -9.10 -21.91
CA LEU A 278 1.41 -9.18 -21.79
C LEU A 278 0.85 -8.03 -20.92
N GLY A 279 1.52 -7.67 -19.84
CA GLY A 279 1.16 -6.51 -19.01
C GLY A 279 1.19 -5.19 -19.82
N VAL A 280 2.20 -4.99 -20.65
CA VAL A 280 2.27 -3.80 -21.52
C VAL A 280 1.11 -3.79 -22.51
N ILE A 281 0.76 -4.92 -23.11
CA ILE A 281 -0.39 -5.03 -24.01
C ILE A 281 -1.69 -4.65 -23.29
N CYS A 282 -1.89 -5.14 -22.06
CA CYS A 282 -3.04 -4.77 -21.23
C CYS A 282 -3.11 -3.26 -20.98
N TYR A 283 -1.98 -2.59 -20.72
CA TYR A 283 -1.94 -1.13 -20.60
C TYR A 283 -2.34 -0.42 -21.88
N LEU A 284 -1.82 -0.85 -23.04
CA LEU A 284 -2.18 -0.26 -24.33
C LEU A 284 -3.67 -0.41 -24.64
N VAL A 285 -4.23 -1.60 -24.33
CA VAL A 285 -5.67 -1.85 -24.48
C VAL A 285 -6.47 -0.94 -23.55
N SER A 286 -6.04 -0.77 -22.30
CA SER A 286 -6.69 0.13 -21.34
C SER A 286 -6.70 1.59 -21.82
N ILE A 287 -5.63 2.07 -22.43
CA ILE A 287 -5.55 3.42 -23.00
C ILE A 287 -6.52 3.60 -24.18
N TYR A 288 -6.72 2.54 -24.97
CA TYR A 288 -7.62 2.59 -26.13
C TYR A 288 -9.10 2.66 -25.72
N PHE A 289 -9.47 2.01 -24.61
CA PHE A 289 -10.85 1.96 -24.12
C PHE A 289 -11.18 2.99 -23.02
N GLY A 290 -10.20 3.71 -22.48
CA GLY A 290 -10.36 4.75 -21.46
C GLY A 290 -10.28 6.12 -22.03
#